data_f020ca160752b821ada3ecaed01d7bf2
#
_entry.id   f020ca160752b821ada3ecaed01d7bf2
#
_cell.length_a   1.000
_cell.length_b   1.000
_cell.length_c   1.000
_cell.angle_alpha   90.00
_cell.angle_beta   90.00
_cell.angle_gamma   90.00
#
_symmetry.space_group_name_H-M   'P 1'
#
loop_
_entity.id
_entity.type
_entity.pdbx_description
1 polymer ?
#
loop_
_entity_poly.entity_id
_entity_poly.type
_entity_poly.pdbx_seq_one_letter_code
_entity_poly.pdbx_strand_id
1 'polypeptide(L)'
;MTKLVFGDRIGKNAQLRPGSSAIIYGESKEQVLLTRRADNGRWCLPGGGMDPGESAAEACAREVLEETGLIVRVGRLVGVYTTPNLVVEYADGNRIQPVAFSFEAEAIGGELTLSDETTDYGYYSLDEMKQMDMMEHHLERIIDAHSGQEAAFVR
;
A
#
# COMPACT_ATOMS: atom_id res chain seq x y z
N MET A 1 -12.35 12.79 -5.02
CA MET A 1 -11.89 11.46 -5.48
C MET A 1 -10.38 11.45 -5.65
N THR A 2 -9.72 10.49 -5.07
CA THR A 2 -8.27 10.32 -5.24
C THR A 2 -7.96 9.80 -6.64
N LYS A 3 -7.04 10.46 -7.31
CA LYS A 3 -6.61 10.12 -8.68
C LYS A 3 -5.12 9.85 -8.72
N LEU A 4 -4.72 8.87 -9.52
CA LEU A 4 -3.32 8.68 -9.89
C LEU A 4 -3.05 9.42 -11.19
N VAL A 5 -2.03 10.25 -11.21
CA VAL A 5 -1.62 11.00 -12.38
C VAL A 5 -0.19 10.59 -12.74
N PHE A 6 -0.01 10.13 -13.96
CA PHE A 6 1.28 9.68 -14.47
C PHE A 6 1.82 10.65 -15.51
N GLY A 7 3.10 10.93 -15.47
CA GLY A 7 3.76 11.78 -16.45
C GLY A 7 5.24 11.97 -16.13
N ASP A 8 6.03 12.33 -17.14
CA ASP A 8 7.46 12.53 -16.98
C ASP A 8 7.75 13.61 -15.92
N ARG A 9 8.37 13.22 -14.81
CA ARG A 9 8.75 14.06 -13.67
C ARG A 9 7.62 14.96 -13.16
N ILE A 10 6.40 14.49 -13.25
CA ILE A 10 5.20 15.25 -12.81
C ILE A 10 5.25 15.58 -11.32
N GLY A 11 5.99 14.80 -10.53
CA GLY A 11 6.19 15.03 -9.09
C GLY A 11 6.97 16.32 -8.76
N LYS A 12 7.60 16.96 -9.74
CA LYS A 12 8.44 18.16 -9.53
C LYS A 12 7.73 19.26 -8.74
N ASN A 13 6.43 19.41 -8.92
CA ASN A 13 5.63 20.45 -8.26
C ASN A 13 4.71 19.89 -7.15
N ALA A 14 4.92 18.63 -6.76
CA ALA A 14 4.17 17.99 -5.69
C ALA A 14 4.97 18.00 -4.38
N GLN A 15 4.27 17.81 -3.27
CA GLN A 15 4.93 17.60 -1.98
C GLN A 15 5.33 16.12 -1.85
N LEU A 16 6.50 15.86 -1.27
CA LEU A 16 6.88 14.51 -0.90
C LEU A 16 6.08 14.07 0.32
N ARG A 17 5.50 12.88 0.27
CA ARG A 17 4.77 12.32 1.40
C ARG A 17 5.25 10.91 1.69
N PRO A 18 5.93 10.68 2.83
CA PRO A 18 6.29 9.34 3.25
C PRO A 18 5.05 8.58 3.72
N GLY A 19 5.03 7.30 3.40
CA GLY A 19 3.98 6.38 3.80
C GLY A 19 4.46 4.95 3.79
N SER A 20 3.66 4.06 4.34
CA SER A 20 3.96 2.64 4.43
C SER A 20 2.78 1.80 4.01
N SER A 21 3.05 0.65 3.42
CA SER A 21 2.06 -0.37 3.09
C SER A 21 2.53 -1.74 3.51
N ALA A 22 1.59 -2.65 3.70
CA ALA A 22 1.86 -4.01 4.14
C ALA A 22 1.44 -5.03 3.10
N ILE A 23 2.31 -6.00 2.86
CA ILE A 23 2.01 -7.22 2.12
C ILE A 23 1.78 -8.31 3.15
N ILE A 24 0.51 -8.66 3.36
CA ILE A 24 0.07 -9.65 4.33
C ILE A 24 -0.40 -10.88 3.57
N TYR A 25 0.35 -11.97 3.68
CA TYR A 25 -0.01 -13.22 3.01
C TYR A 25 -1.12 -13.93 3.75
N GLY A 26 -2.01 -14.59 2.99
CA GLY A 26 -2.98 -15.53 3.52
C GLY A 26 -2.32 -16.84 3.97
N GLU A 27 -3.15 -17.84 4.30
CA GLU A 27 -2.66 -19.18 4.64
C GLU A 27 -1.81 -19.77 3.51
N SER A 28 -2.24 -19.55 2.28
CA SER A 28 -1.41 -19.76 1.09
C SER A 28 -0.60 -18.49 0.81
N LYS A 29 0.72 -18.60 0.75
CA LYS A 29 1.61 -17.48 0.40
C LYS A 29 1.40 -16.94 -1.01
N GLU A 30 0.49 -17.51 -1.77
CA GLU A 30 0.12 -17.05 -3.11
C GLU A 30 -0.92 -15.93 -3.07
N GLN A 31 -1.60 -15.74 -1.93
CA GLN A 31 -2.64 -14.73 -1.77
C GLN A 31 -2.21 -13.63 -0.82
N VAL A 32 -2.57 -12.41 -1.16
CA VAL A 32 -2.24 -11.18 -0.41
C VAL A 32 -3.52 -10.45 -0.04
N LEU A 33 -3.55 -9.92 1.18
CA LEU A 33 -4.68 -9.11 1.65
C LEU A 33 -4.73 -7.79 0.90
N LEU A 34 -5.88 -7.53 0.30
CA LEU A 34 -6.20 -6.25 -0.34
C LEU A 34 -7.41 -5.62 0.34
N THR A 35 -7.46 -4.31 0.30
CA THR A 35 -8.61 -3.51 0.69
C THR A 35 -9.13 -2.72 -0.49
N ARG A 36 -10.44 -2.48 -0.53
CA ARG A 36 -11.05 -1.65 -1.55
C ARG A 36 -11.33 -0.26 -0.99
N ARG A 37 -10.81 0.75 -1.63
CA ARG A 37 -10.91 2.15 -1.18
C ARG A 37 -12.34 2.69 -1.32
N ALA A 38 -12.80 3.37 -0.30
CA ALA A 38 -14.11 4.04 -0.34
C ALA A 38 -14.11 5.26 -1.28
N ASP A 39 -12.97 5.95 -1.41
CA ASP A 39 -12.87 7.21 -2.15
C ASP A 39 -12.83 7.05 -3.69
N ASN A 40 -12.28 5.96 -4.21
CA ASN A 40 -12.16 5.74 -5.66
C ASN A 40 -12.61 4.34 -6.12
N GLY A 41 -12.97 3.45 -5.19
CA GLY A 41 -13.44 2.09 -5.50
C GLY A 41 -12.36 1.13 -5.98
N ARG A 42 -11.09 1.53 -5.96
CA ARG A 42 -9.97 0.71 -6.43
C ARG A 42 -9.36 -0.12 -5.31
N TRP A 43 -8.74 -1.23 -5.69
CA TRP A 43 -8.08 -2.14 -4.77
C TRP A 43 -6.63 -1.74 -4.53
N CYS A 44 -6.18 -1.87 -3.28
CA CYS A 44 -4.83 -1.54 -2.88
C CYS A 44 -4.36 -2.38 -1.69
N LEU A 45 -3.07 -2.28 -1.36
CA LEU A 45 -2.54 -2.78 -0.11
C LEU A 45 -3.02 -1.90 1.06
N PRO A 46 -3.24 -2.48 2.25
CA PRO A 46 -3.45 -1.67 3.44
C PRO A 46 -2.20 -0.84 3.74
N GLY A 47 -2.41 0.42 4.10
CA GLY A 47 -1.32 1.34 4.38
C GLY A 47 -1.77 2.79 4.30
N GLY A 48 -0.86 3.71 4.59
CA GLY A 48 -1.13 5.15 4.57
C GLY A 48 0.08 5.97 4.95
N GLY A 49 -0.15 7.25 5.22
CA GLY A 49 0.90 8.21 5.53
C GLY A 49 1.55 7.99 6.89
N MET A 50 2.84 8.30 6.97
CA MET A 50 3.54 8.38 8.25
C MET A 50 3.13 9.63 9.02
N ASP A 51 3.00 9.50 10.32
CA ASP A 51 2.85 10.63 11.22
C ASP A 51 4.21 11.01 11.84
N PRO A 52 4.40 12.30 12.17
CA PRO A 52 5.61 12.71 12.89
C PRO A 52 5.77 11.93 14.20
N GLY A 53 6.98 11.45 14.46
CA GLY A 53 7.32 10.71 15.67
C GLY A 53 7.21 9.19 15.54
N GLU A 54 6.73 8.66 14.41
CA GLU A 54 6.73 7.23 14.16
C GLU A 54 7.76 6.81 13.09
N SER A 55 8.23 5.59 13.18
CA SER A 55 9.03 4.97 12.12
C SER A 55 8.16 4.48 10.98
N ALA A 56 8.77 4.13 9.83
CA ALA A 56 8.05 3.53 8.72
C ALA A 56 7.37 2.21 9.11
N ALA A 57 8.01 1.38 9.92
CA ALA A 57 7.43 0.13 10.39
C ALA A 57 6.25 0.36 11.38
N GLU A 58 6.38 1.34 12.25
CA GLU A 58 5.29 1.72 13.16
C GLU A 58 4.09 2.27 12.40
N ALA A 59 4.32 3.12 11.39
CA ALA A 59 3.27 3.61 10.50
C ALA A 59 2.55 2.46 9.79
N CYS A 60 3.31 1.49 9.29
CA CYS A 60 2.75 0.30 8.64
C CYS A 60 1.80 -0.46 9.58
N ALA A 61 2.25 -0.76 10.80
CA ALA A 61 1.45 -1.50 11.78
C ALA A 61 0.19 -0.71 12.19
N ARG A 62 0.31 0.59 12.41
CA ARG A 62 -0.81 1.47 12.77
C ARG A 62 -1.86 1.51 11.66
N GLU A 63 -1.44 1.76 10.43
CA GLU A 63 -2.35 1.85 9.28
C GLU A 63 -3.08 0.51 9.03
N VAL A 64 -2.37 -0.62 9.15
CA VAL A 64 -3.00 -1.94 9.02
C VAL A 64 -4.09 -2.12 10.07
N LEU A 65 -3.82 -1.76 11.32
CA LEU A 65 -4.80 -1.85 12.40
C LEU A 65 -6.02 -0.97 12.15
N GLU A 66 -5.79 0.28 11.74
CA GLU A 66 -6.86 1.25 11.48
C GLU A 66 -7.74 0.82 10.29
N GLU A 67 -7.15 0.33 9.22
CA GLU A 67 -7.89 -0.03 8.00
C GLU A 67 -8.51 -1.43 8.03
N THR A 68 -7.90 -2.37 8.74
CA THR A 68 -8.29 -3.79 8.64
C THR A 68 -8.67 -4.45 9.97
N GLY A 69 -8.34 -3.84 11.10
CA GLY A 69 -8.50 -4.44 12.42
C GLY A 69 -7.44 -5.48 12.78
N LEU A 70 -6.51 -5.78 11.89
CA LEU A 70 -5.44 -6.76 12.16
C LEU A 70 -4.29 -6.13 12.94
N ILE A 71 -3.77 -6.89 13.90
CA ILE A 71 -2.51 -6.61 14.56
C ILE A 71 -1.44 -7.39 13.83
N VAL A 72 -0.41 -6.69 13.35
CA VAL A 72 0.65 -7.30 12.56
C VAL A 72 2.02 -7.14 13.19
N ARG A 73 2.90 -8.08 12.89
CA ARG A 73 4.34 -7.95 13.08
C ARG A 73 4.95 -7.60 11.73
N VAL A 74 5.58 -6.43 11.65
CA VAL A 74 6.24 -5.96 10.43
C VAL A 74 7.58 -6.68 10.27
N GLY A 75 7.81 -7.20 9.09
CA GLY A 75 9.00 -7.97 8.76
C GLY A 75 9.88 -7.28 7.70
N ARG A 76 10.17 -8.00 6.64
CA ARG A 76 11.12 -7.61 5.60
C ARG A 76 10.63 -6.38 4.81
N LEU A 77 11.53 -5.43 4.57
CA LEU A 77 11.29 -4.36 3.60
C LEU A 77 11.37 -4.94 2.18
N VAL A 78 10.26 -4.87 1.46
CA VAL A 78 10.21 -5.29 0.05
C VAL A 78 10.87 -4.25 -0.85
N GLY A 79 10.58 -2.98 -0.61
CA GLY A 79 11.16 -1.90 -1.39
C GLY A 79 10.77 -0.51 -0.90
N VAL A 80 11.48 0.46 -1.46
CA VAL A 80 11.19 1.89 -1.35
C VAL A 80 10.82 2.40 -2.73
N TYR A 81 9.68 3.07 -2.83
CA TYR A 81 9.08 3.47 -4.11
C TYR A 81 8.93 4.99 -4.14
N THR A 82 9.69 5.63 -5.00
CA THR A 82 9.81 7.08 -5.03
C THR A 82 9.75 7.66 -6.43
N THR A 83 9.14 6.95 -7.37
CA THR A 83 9.12 7.40 -8.76
C THR A 83 8.66 8.86 -8.89
N PRO A 84 9.41 9.72 -9.60
CA PRO A 84 9.00 11.11 -9.84
C PRO A 84 7.87 11.23 -10.86
N ASN A 85 7.48 10.13 -11.48
CA ASN A 85 6.52 10.09 -12.57
C ASN A 85 5.08 9.77 -12.12
N LEU A 86 4.87 9.70 -10.80
CA LEU A 86 3.56 9.48 -10.21
C LEU A 86 3.24 10.58 -9.21
N VAL A 87 2.05 11.13 -9.35
CA VAL A 87 1.45 12.04 -8.36
C VAL A 87 0.10 11.47 -7.96
N VAL A 88 -0.18 11.50 -6.66
CA VAL A 88 -1.51 11.25 -6.12
C VAL A 88 -2.18 12.60 -5.92
N GLU A 89 -3.31 12.79 -6.56
CA GLU A 89 -4.11 14.01 -6.45
C GLU A 89 -5.38 13.71 -5.66
N TYR A 90 -5.56 14.44 -4.57
CA TYR A 90 -6.74 14.33 -3.70
C TYR A 90 -7.87 15.26 -4.16
N ALA A 91 -9.07 14.99 -3.68
CA ALA A 91 -10.27 15.78 -4.04
C ALA A 91 -10.17 17.27 -3.70
N ASP A 92 -9.38 17.62 -2.69
CA ASP A 92 -9.13 19.01 -2.27
C ASP A 92 -8.08 19.73 -3.14
N GLY A 93 -7.53 19.04 -4.16
CA GLY A 93 -6.51 19.58 -5.04
C GLY A 93 -5.07 19.38 -4.55
N ASN A 94 -4.86 18.85 -3.37
CA ASN A 94 -3.52 18.51 -2.89
C ASN A 94 -2.89 17.44 -3.76
N ARG A 95 -1.62 17.65 -4.10
CA ARG A 95 -0.83 16.74 -4.94
C ARG A 95 0.41 16.29 -4.20
N ILE A 96 0.61 14.99 -4.13
CA ILE A 96 1.77 14.41 -3.46
C ILE A 96 2.53 13.48 -4.42
N GLN A 97 3.86 13.45 -4.25
CA GLN A 97 4.71 12.39 -4.76
C GLN A 97 4.96 11.41 -3.62
N PRO A 98 4.51 10.15 -3.72
CA PRO A 98 4.71 9.18 -2.65
C PRO A 98 6.19 8.84 -2.44
N VAL A 99 6.57 8.72 -1.18
CA VAL A 99 7.79 8.06 -0.72
C VAL A 99 7.33 6.85 0.07
N ALA A 100 7.18 5.72 -0.60
CA ALA A 100 6.48 4.57 -0.04
C ALA A 100 7.44 3.48 0.40
N PHE A 101 7.28 3.06 1.65
CA PHE A 101 7.95 1.89 2.23
C PHE A 101 6.96 0.72 2.20
N SER A 102 7.28 -0.36 1.52
CA SER A 102 6.42 -1.54 1.48
C SER A 102 7.07 -2.70 2.21
N PHE A 103 6.38 -3.23 3.23
CA PHE A 103 6.87 -4.30 4.08
C PHE A 103 6.05 -5.57 3.89
N GLU A 104 6.69 -6.72 4.05
CA GLU A 104 5.95 -7.92 4.41
C GLU A 104 5.55 -7.83 5.87
N ALA A 105 4.35 -8.30 6.20
CA ALA A 105 3.86 -8.32 7.57
C ALA A 105 3.07 -9.60 7.83
N GLU A 106 3.12 -10.05 9.08
CA GLU A 106 2.43 -11.24 9.54
C GLU A 106 1.31 -10.84 10.50
N ALA A 107 0.09 -11.29 10.25
CA ALA A 107 -1.02 -11.10 11.17
C ALA A 107 -0.81 -11.96 12.42
N ILE A 108 -0.74 -11.32 13.58
CA ILE A 108 -0.52 -11.98 14.89
C ILE A 108 -1.69 -11.83 15.83
N GLY A 109 -2.72 -11.08 15.45
CA GLY A 109 -3.91 -10.86 16.27
C GLY A 109 -4.93 -9.99 15.58
N GLY A 110 -5.99 -9.64 16.30
CA GLY A 110 -7.08 -8.84 15.76
C GLY A 110 -8.02 -9.65 14.87
N GLU A 111 -9.01 -8.97 14.33
CA GLU A 111 -10.00 -9.55 13.41
C GLU A 111 -10.21 -8.60 12.23
N LEU A 112 -10.32 -9.18 11.02
CA LEU A 112 -10.62 -8.39 9.82
C LEU A 112 -11.96 -7.69 9.96
N THR A 113 -11.94 -6.37 9.81
CA THR A 113 -13.12 -5.51 9.83
C THR A 113 -12.99 -4.44 8.76
N LEU A 114 -14.11 -3.87 8.35
CA LEU A 114 -14.12 -2.69 7.51
C LEU A 114 -13.88 -1.43 8.35
N SER A 115 -13.26 -0.43 7.75
CA SER A 115 -13.15 0.92 8.29
C SER A 115 -13.97 1.90 7.46
N ASP A 116 -14.00 3.16 7.87
CA ASP A 116 -14.67 4.22 7.09
C ASP A 116 -13.99 4.49 5.74
N GLU A 117 -12.72 4.08 5.61
CA GLU A 117 -11.92 4.28 4.40
C GLU A 117 -11.99 3.11 3.42
N THR A 118 -12.56 1.98 3.84
CA THR A 118 -12.60 0.74 3.05
C THR A 118 -14.03 0.22 2.92
N THR A 119 -14.38 -0.26 1.73
CA THR A 119 -15.70 -0.84 1.44
C THR A 119 -15.69 -2.36 1.34
N ASP A 120 -14.51 -2.95 1.19
CA ASP A 120 -14.35 -4.39 1.03
C ASP A 120 -12.91 -4.82 1.34
N TYR A 121 -12.70 -6.08 1.60
CA TYR A 121 -11.37 -6.68 1.76
C TYR A 121 -11.39 -8.15 1.34
N GLY A 122 -10.23 -8.70 1.06
CA GLY A 122 -10.06 -10.12 0.77
C GLY A 122 -8.63 -10.48 0.44
N TYR A 123 -8.37 -11.78 0.39
CA TYR A 123 -7.07 -12.32 -0.03
C TYR A 123 -7.17 -12.76 -1.49
N TYR A 124 -6.24 -12.26 -2.31
CA TYR A 124 -6.26 -12.48 -3.76
C TYR A 124 -4.89 -12.89 -4.26
N SER A 125 -4.87 -13.76 -5.28
CA SER A 125 -3.66 -14.12 -6.01
C SER A 125 -3.30 -13.05 -7.05
N LEU A 126 -2.07 -13.09 -7.56
CA LEU A 126 -1.65 -12.21 -8.65
C LEU A 126 -2.52 -12.40 -9.90
N ASP A 127 -2.93 -13.63 -10.20
CA ASP A 127 -3.79 -13.88 -11.36
C ASP A 127 -5.18 -13.27 -11.19
N GLU A 128 -5.75 -13.34 -9.99
CA GLU A 128 -7.02 -12.67 -9.67
C GLU A 128 -6.87 -11.15 -9.78
N MET A 129 -5.77 -10.60 -9.29
CA MET A 129 -5.49 -9.16 -9.33
C MET A 129 -5.44 -8.59 -10.75
N LYS A 130 -5.05 -9.39 -11.74
CA LYS A 130 -5.05 -9.00 -13.16
C LYS A 130 -6.45 -8.69 -13.69
N GLN A 131 -7.49 -9.22 -13.06
CA GLN A 131 -8.90 -8.99 -13.41
C GLN A 131 -9.57 -7.94 -12.51
N MET A 132 -8.81 -7.36 -11.57
CA MET A 132 -9.31 -6.40 -10.59
C MET A 132 -8.82 -4.98 -10.95
N ASP A 133 -9.59 -3.99 -10.53
CA ASP A 133 -9.18 -2.59 -10.67
C ASP A 133 -8.17 -2.22 -9.57
N MET A 134 -6.93 -2.67 -9.76
CA MET A 134 -5.81 -2.43 -8.85
C MET A 134 -5.19 -1.06 -9.06
N MET A 135 -4.83 -0.40 -7.96
CA MET A 135 -3.93 0.75 -8.06
C MET A 135 -2.56 0.26 -8.55
N GLU A 136 -2.10 0.78 -9.69
CA GLU A 136 -0.96 0.24 -10.44
C GLU A 136 0.33 0.17 -9.62
N HIS A 137 0.60 1.21 -8.84
CA HIS A 137 1.81 1.26 -8.01
C HIS A 137 1.76 0.27 -6.83
N HIS A 138 0.58 -0.14 -6.37
CA HIS A 138 0.44 -1.21 -5.38
C HIS A 138 0.68 -2.58 -5.99
N LEU A 139 0.20 -2.80 -7.21
CA LEU A 139 0.45 -4.05 -7.93
C LEU A 139 1.94 -4.29 -8.16
N GLU A 140 2.70 -3.25 -8.51
CA GLU A 140 4.16 -3.32 -8.66
C GLU A 140 4.83 -3.85 -7.39
N ARG A 141 4.43 -3.35 -6.23
CA ARG A 141 4.98 -3.79 -4.92
C ARG A 141 4.71 -5.26 -4.64
N ILE A 142 3.52 -5.74 -4.99
CA ILE A 142 3.15 -7.15 -4.81
C ILE A 142 3.96 -8.05 -5.74
N ILE A 143 4.15 -7.64 -6.99
CA ILE A 143 4.98 -8.35 -7.96
C ILE A 143 6.42 -8.42 -7.45
N ASP A 144 6.95 -7.32 -6.93
CA ASP A 144 8.29 -7.28 -6.35
C ASP A 144 8.43 -8.24 -5.15
N ALA A 145 7.43 -8.28 -4.27
CA ALA A 145 7.43 -9.19 -3.14
C ALA A 145 7.46 -10.67 -3.56
N HIS A 146 6.76 -11.01 -4.63
CA HIS A 146 6.71 -12.38 -5.16
C HIS A 146 7.97 -12.79 -5.95
N SER A 147 8.86 -11.85 -6.26
CA SER A 147 10.06 -12.13 -7.06
C SER A 147 11.09 -13.01 -6.34
N GLY A 148 11.02 -13.08 -5.01
CA GLY A 148 11.99 -13.80 -4.18
C GLY A 148 13.30 -13.06 -3.95
N GLN A 149 13.43 -11.81 -4.38
CA GLN A 149 14.63 -11.01 -4.11
C GLN A 149 14.70 -10.64 -2.63
N GLU A 150 15.83 -10.96 -1.98
CA GLU A 150 16.03 -10.64 -0.56
C GLU A 150 16.31 -9.16 -0.31
N ALA A 151 17.15 -8.55 -1.15
CA ALA A 151 17.45 -7.12 -1.06
C ALA A 151 16.24 -6.29 -1.44
N ALA A 152 16.03 -5.18 -0.75
CA ALA A 152 14.91 -4.28 -1.05
C ALA A 152 15.05 -3.66 -2.45
N PHE A 153 13.93 -3.55 -3.15
CA PHE A 153 13.87 -2.78 -4.39
C PHE A 153 13.96 -1.29 -4.08
N VAL A 154 14.59 -0.54 -4.96
CA VAL A 154 14.58 0.92 -4.93
C VAL A 154 14.05 1.40 -6.28
N ARG A 155 12.82 1.91 -6.30
CA ARG A 155 12.13 2.32 -7.52
C ARG A 155 11.54 3.73 -7.45
#